data_638608419f1dd9d6b773c16063a3f588
#
_entry.id   638608419f1dd9d6b773c16063a3f588
#
_cell.length_a   1.000
_cell.length_b   1.000
_cell.length_c   1.000
_cell.angle_alpha   90.00
_cell.angle_beta   90.00
_cell.angle_gamma   90.00
#
_symmetry.space_group_name_H-M   'P 1'
#
loop_
_entity.id
_entity.type
_entity.pdbx_description
1 polymer ?
#
loop_
_entity_poly.entity_id
_entity_poly.type
_entity_poly.pdbx_seq_one_letter_code
_entity_poly.pdbx_strand_id
1 'polypeptide(L)'
;MIKFLLASTLLLAGCGAAENNANQRSNNTDPNNGMYAGPVGDGEKNLNVLVWPGYAEDGSIDPLIDWVSPFEKSSGCDVSVKTFNTPQEATNLMRAGGYDVISAPSEITFNLIENNTVQPINTYLLENYSDLFDDLKERSWNKVEENIYGVAQGRGANLLSYNINKLSNQVINWDQTFNSSSKFSGRISVQDTPMSIAIAALYLMKTNPDLEITNPYALDLNQFNAVMEIVVKQKSMVANYWTDYLSDLNAIKNSQVDIGLSWISTINAANTEQKLVGGIKPIEGTTGWVNSWMISNVTNSINCSYKWIDWMTSPQTNALTAEWFGEAPANKNACTLTADKTHCSLFNALDDKFWSDIYYWEYPRTQCLDGRTEIQCVAYEDWFLSWTNFRNS
;
A
#
# COMPACT_ATOMS: atom_id res chain seq x y z
N MET A 1 -30.86 61.76 14.13
CA MET A 1 -29.42 61.75 14.32
C MET A 1 -29.11 60.88 15.54
N ILE A 2 -28.77 59.65 15.38
CA ILE A 2 -28.41 58.74 16.46
C ILE A 2 -27.00 58.23 16.14
N LYS A 3 -26.05 58.54 17.01
CA LYS A 3 -24.65 58.12 16.94
C LYS A 3 -24.53 56.70 17.50
N PHE A 4 -24.03 55.74 16.69
CA PHE A 4 -23.58 54.45 17.19
C PHE A 4 -22.08 54.55 17.55
N LEU A 5 -21.78 54.29 18.82
CA LEU A 5 -20.41 54.01 19.29
C LEU A 5 -20.09 52.54 18.99
N LEU A 6 -19.04 52.27 18.22
CA LEU A 6 -18.41 50.96 18.14
C LEU A 6 -17.43 50.82 19.31
N ALA A 7 -17.66 49.83 20.16
CA ALA A 7 -16.71 49.37 21.14
C ALA A 7 -15.93 48.22 20.53
N SER A 8 -14.63 48.42 20.29
CA SER A 8 -13.67 47.36 19.87
C SER A 8 -13.20 46.58 21.10
N THR A 9 -13.64 45.37 21.26
CA THR A 9 -13.07 44.42 22.21
C THR A 9 -11.90 43.68 21.54
N LEU A 10 -10.69 43.95 21.97
CA LEU A 10 -9.51 43.12 21.67
C LEU A 10 -9.65 41.81 22.44
N LEU A 11 -9.82 40.69 21.70
CA LEU A 11 -9.62 39.35 22.22
C LEU A 11 -8.11 39.04 22.11
N LEU A 12 -7.41 39.03 23.23
CA LEU A 12 -6.09 38.40 23.38
C LEU A 12 -6.32 36.88 23.37
N ALA A 13 -6.13 36.25 22.22
CA ALA A 13 -6.05 34.81 22.12
C ALA A 13 -4.65 34.38 22.62
N GLY A 14 -4.64 33.54 23.66
CA GLY A 14 -3.41 33.08 24.30
C GLY A 14 -2.60 32.14 23.37
N CYS A 15 -1.40 32.58 23.01
CA CYS A 15 -0.33 31.75 22.49
C CYS A 15 0.37 31.02 23.65
N GLY A 16 -0.23 29.95 24.18
CA GLY A 16 0.39 29.21 25.28
C GLY A 16 0.53 27.71 25.04
N ALA A 17 -0.21 27.15 24.10
CA ALA A 17 -0.24 25.70 23.89
C ALA A 17 0.83 25.18 22.87
N ALA A 18 1.26 26.03 21.92
CA ALA A 18 2.20 25.61 20.88
C ALA A 18 3.66 25.51 21.36
N GLU A 19 4.06 26.38 22.30
CA GLU A 19 5.43 26.36 22.82
C GLU A 19 5.73 25.17 23.73
N ASN A 20 4.74 24.67 24.48
CA ASN A 20 4.94 23.51 25.36
C ASN A 20 5.06 22.19 24.58
N ASN A 21 4.35 22.04 23.45
CA ASN A 21 4.44 20.81 22.65
C ASN A 21 5.72 20.73 21.81
N ALA A 22 6.19 21.88 21.30
CA ALA A 22 7.45 21.94 20.56
C ALA A 22 8.65 21.63 21.49
N ASN A 23 8.63 22.12 22.73
CA ASN A 23 9.67 21.83 23.72
C ASN A 23 9.64 20.39 24.24
N GLN A 24 8.46 19.75 24.39
CA GLN A 24 8.38 18.34 24.72
C GLN A 24 8.90 17.44 23.60
N ARG A 25 8.66 17.84 22.36
CA ARG A 25 9.15 17.10 21.18
C ARG A 25 10.68 17.12 21.09
N SER A 26 11.32 18.26 21.31
CA SER A 26 12.80 18.39 21.28
C SER A 26 13.52 17.61 22.36
N ASN A 27 12.86 17.31 23.49
CA ASN A 27 13.45 16.58 24.61
C ASN A 27 13.34 15.05 24.47
N ASN A 28 12.45 14.55 23.58
CA ASN A 28 12.14 13.12 23.43
C ASN A 28 12.47 12.57 22.05
N THR A 29 13.21 13.30 21.23
CA THR A 29 13.70 12.79 19.93
C THR A 29 15.18 12.45 20.03
N ASP A 30 15.57 11.34 19.39
CA ASP A 30 16.98 11.00 19.21
C ASP A 30 17.64 12.10 18.35
N PRO A 31 18.66 12.82 18.85
CA PRO A 31 19.30 13.91 18.12
C PRO A 31 20.01 13.46 16.83
N ASN A 32 20.26 12.15 16.66
CA ASN A 32 20.98 11.64 15.50
C ASN A 32 20.08 11.35 14.31
N ASN A 33 18.80 10.98 14.54
CA ASN A 33 17.92 10.56 13.44
C ASN A 33 16.48 11.10 13.52
N GLY A 34 16.15 11.94 14.52
CA GLY A 34 14.83 12.53 14.69
C GLY A 34 13.74 11.55 15.17
N MET A 35 14.11 10.33 15.54
CA MET A 35 13.19 9.31 16.04
C MET A 35 12.67 9.65 17.44
N TYR A 36 11.36 9.45 17.67
CA TYR A 36 10.79 9.60 19.00
C TYR A 36 11.35 8.54 19.96
N ALA A 37 12.00 8.99 21.03
CA ALA A 37 12.68 8.12 22.01
C ALA A 37 11.99 8.07 23.37
N GLY A 38 10.99 8.92 23.60
CA GLY A 38 10.28 8.97 24.89
C GLY A 38 9.26 7.82 25.01
N PRO A 39 8.80 7.55 26.24
CA PRO A 39 7.70 6.59 26.41
C PRO A 39 6.43 7.15 25.76
N VAL A 40 5.58 6.25 25.28
CA VAL A 40 4.23 6.61 24.86
C VAL A 40 3.42 7.02 26.08
N GLY A 41 3.07 8.31 26.15
CA GLY A 41 2.34 8.92 27.26
C GLY A 41 0.84 9.02 27.03
N ASP A 42 0.19 9.94 27.75
CA ASP A 42 -1.20 10.31 27.47
C ASP A 42 -1.29 10.89 26.06
N GLY A 43 -2.42 10.64 25.37
CA GLY A 43 -2.65 11.15 24.02
C GLY A 43 -2.84 12.68 24.00
N GLU A 44 -2.55 13.29 22.86
CA GLU A 44 -2.72 14.74 22.62
C GLU A 44 -4.19 15.12 22.34
N LYS A 45 -5.12 14.19 22.48
CA LYS A 45 -6.58 14.27 22.24
C LYS A 45 -7.03 14.22 20.79
N ASN A 46 -6.22 14.66 19.83
CA ASN A 46 -6.62 14.66 18.43
C ASN A 46 -5.64 13.84 17.60
N LEU A 47 -6.15 13.10 16.61
CA LEU A 47 -5.36 12.35 15.64
C LEU A 47 -5.96 12.49 14.25
N ASN A 48 -5.23 13.07 13.33
CA ASN A 48 -5.65 13.18 11.92
C ASN A 48 -5.02 12.04 11.12
N VAL A 49 -5.85 11.12 10.63
CA VAL A 49 -5.38 9.97 9.85
C VAL A 49 -5.71 10.12 8.37
N LEU A 50 -4.75 9.81 7.51
CA LEU A 50 -4.88 9.78 6.05
C LEU A 50 -4.83 8.32 5.59
N VAL A 51 -5.93 7.81 5.03
CA VAL A 51 -6.08 6.36 4.81
C VAL A 51 -6.75 6.04 3.48
N TRP A 52 -6.54 4.81 3.00
CA TRP A 52 -7.42 4.21 2.01
C TRP A 52 -8.84 4.08 2.58
N PRO A 53 -9.90 4.19 1.74
CA PRO A 53 -11.24 3.78 2.15
C PRO A 53 -11.22 2.35 2.69
N GLY A 54 -11.82 2.13 3.87
CA GLY A 54 -11.83 0.81 4.52
C GLY A 54 -10.77 0.57 5.61
N TYR A 55 -9.86 1.53 5.86
CA TYR A 55 -8.84 1.39 6.90
C TYR A 55 -9.16 2.10 8.22
N ALA A 56 -10.20 2.92 8.27
CA ALA A 56 -10.59 3.65 9.49
C ALA A 56 -12.12 3.74 9.59
N GLU A 57 -12.74 2.59 9.85
CA GLU A 57 -14.20 2.50 9.98
C GLU A 57 -14.65 2.80 11.41
N ASP A 58 -15.68 3.64 11.51
CA ASP A 58 -16.24 4.18 12.74
C ASP A 58 -17.69 3.74 13.00
N GLY A 59 -18.16 2.72 12.27
CA GLY A 59 -19.54 2.23 12.34
C GLY A 59 -20.56 3.07 11.58
N SER A 60 -20.17 4.18 10.95
CA SER A 60 -21.09 5.05 10.20
C SER A 60 -21.64 4.41 8.93
N ILE A 61 -20.87 3.54 8.27
CA ILE A 61 -21.28 2.80 7.08
C ILE A 61 -21.98 1.49 7.49
N ASP A 62 -21.38 0.71 8.37
CA ASP A 62 -21.94 -0.50 8.93
C ASP A 62 -21.67 -0.50 10.44
N PRO A 63 -22.72 -0.47 11.30
CA PRO A 63 -22.56 -0.43 12.76
C PRO A 63 -21.80 -1.62 13.36
N LEU A 64 -21.61 -2.70 12.63
CA LEU A 64 -20.83 -3.86 13.06
C LEU A 64 -19.34 -3.73 12.71
N ILE A 65 -18.98 -2.73 11.91
CA ILE A 65 -17.63 -2.48 11.41
C ILE A 65 -17.13 -1.16 12.02
N ASP A 66 -16.56 -1.28 13.20
CA ASP A 66 -16.08 -0.13 13.98
C ASP A 66 -14.85 -0.54 14.80
N TRP A 67 -13.71 0.07 14.52
CA TRP A 67 -12.50 0.00 15.34
C TRP A 67 -11.95 1.37 15.71
N VAL A 68 -12.55 2.44 15.17
CA VAL A 68 -12.21 3.82 15.52
C VAL A 68 -12.79 4.19 16.87
N SER A 69 -14.11 4.01 17.08
CA SER A 69 -14.75 4.41 18.37
C SER A 69 -14.18 3.66 19.59
N PRO A 70 -13.87 2.34 19.53
CA PRO A 70 -13.17 1.66 20.62
C PRO A 70 -11.76 2.21 20.88
N PHE A 71 -11.03 2.57 19.83
CA PHE A 71 -9.72 3.23 19.95
C PHE A 71 -9.85 4.58 20.67
N GLU A 72 -10.73 5.45 20.24
CA GLU A 72 -10.98 6.77 20.84
C GLU A 72 -11.30 6.64 22.33
N LYS A 73 -12.20 5.71 22.67
CA LYS A 73 -12.61 5.46 24.05
C LYS A 73 -11.46 4.95 24.92
N SER A 74 -10.59 4.12 24.40
CA SER A 74 -9.48 3.50 25.15
C SER A 74 -8.27 4.40 25.26
N SER A 75 -7.96 5.14 24.20
CA SER A 75 -6.75 5.97 24.08
C SER A 75 -6.95 7.42 24.54
N GLY A 76 -8.19 7.93 24.49
CA GLY A 76 -8.52 9.35 24.65
C GLY A 76 -8.09 10.23 23.47
N CYS A 77 -7.86 9.63 22.30
CA CYS A 77 -7.47 10.30 21.05
C CYS A 77 -8.67 10.32 20.09
N ASP A 78 -9.30 11.46 19.87
CA ASP A 78 -10.37 11.65 18.88
C ASP A 78 -9.78 11.58 17.46
N VAL A 79 -10.34 10.75 16.59
CA VAL A 79 -9.80 10.45 15.24
C VAL A 79 -10.54 11.24 14.17
N SER A 80 -9.82 12.02 13.39
CA SER A 80 -10.34 12.67 12.18
C SER A 80 -9.82 11.93 10.95
N VAL A 81 -10.72 11.36 10.16
CA VAL A 81 -10.37 10.53 9.00
C VAL A 81 -10.44 11.34 7.71
N LYS A 82 -9.40 11.29 6.92
CA LYS A 82 -9.39 11.71 5.52
C LYS A 82 -9.00 10.53 4.64
N THR A 83 -9.81 10.22 3.63
CA THR A 83 -9.50 9.20 2.62
C THR A 83 -8.82 9.81 1.41
N PHE A 84 -7.99 9.00 0.75
CA PHE A 84 -7.43 9.27 -0.58
C PHE A 84 -7.78 8.12 -1.52
N ASN A 85 -7.78 8.37 -2.83
CA ASN A 85 -8.16 7.39 -3.84
C ASN A 85 -6.99 6.97 -4.74
N THR A 86 -5.88 7.71 -4.71
CA THR A 86 -4.68 7.40 -5.49
C THR A 86 -3.41 7.65 -4.68
N PRO A 87 -2.32 6.91 -4.98
CA PRO A 87 -1.01 7.14 -4.36
C PRO A 87 -0.51 8.58 -4.55
N GLN A 88 -0.78 9.17 -5.70
CA GLN A 88 -0.40 10.57 -5.99
C GLN A 88 -1.16 11.57 -5.11
N GLU A 89 -2.48 11.34 -4.90
CA GLU A 89 -3.29 12.15 -3.98
C GLU A 89 -2.74 12.07 -2.56
N ALA A 90 -2.43 10.86 -2.08
CA ALA A 90 -1.86 10.63 -0.75
C ALA A 90 -0.56 11.41 -0.55
N THR A 91 0.36 11.33 -1.53
CA THR A 91 1.64 12.06 -1.49
C THR A 91 1.43 13.58 -1.45
N ASN A 92 0.51 14.11 -2.25
CA ASN A 92 0.20 15.54 -2.29
C ASN A 92 -0.42 16.02 -0.97
N LEU A 93 -1.34 15.23 -0.38
CA LEU A 93 -1.98 15.54 0.90
C LEU A 93 -0.95 15.53 2.05
N MET A 94 -0.08 14.52 2.12
CA MET A 94 1.00 14.48 3.12
C MET A 94 1.96 15.66 2.98
N ARG A 95 2.31 16.06 1.76
CA ARG A 95 3.16 17.23 1.51
C ARG A 95 2.47 18.54 1.91
N ALA A 96 1.17 18.65 1.74
CA ALA A 96 0.38 19.80 2.18
C ALA A 96 0.29 19.89 3.72
N GLY A 97 0.49 18.77 4.43
CA GLY A 97 0.47 18.70 5.90
C GLY A 97 -0.94 18.61 6.48
N GLY A 98 -1.01 18.61 7.82
CA GLY A 98 -2.26 18.52 8.56
C GLY A 98 -2.70 17.13 8.93
N TYR A 99 -1.89 16.12 8.61
CA TYR A 99 -2.10 14.72 9.00
C TYR A 99 -0.99 14.25 9.93
N ASP A 100 -1.35 13.38 10.87
CA ASP A 100 -0.43 12.83 11.87
C ASP A 100 0.07 11.45 11.45
N VAL A 101 -0.82 10.62 10.87
CA VAL A 101 -0.51 9.25 10.42
C VAL A 101 -1.10 9.02 9.02
N ILE A 102 -0.40 8.23 8.22
CA ILE A 102 -0.89 7.75 6.92
C ILE A 102 -0.78 6.23 6.82
N SER A 103 -1.78 5.58 6.18
CA SER A 103 -1.64 4.22 5.65
C SER A 103 -1.08 4.29 4.22
N ALA A 104 0.24 4.27 4.09
CA ALA A 104 0.92 4.44 2.79
C ALA A 104 1.10 3.11 2.06
N PRO A 105 0.70 3.01 0.77
CA PRO A 105 1.09 1.87 -0.04
C PRO A 105 2.60 1.89 -0.32
N SER A 106 3.20 0.70 -0.40
CA SER A 106 4.65 0.53 -0.50
C SER A 106 5.30 1.25 -1.69
N GLU A 107 4.54 1.52 -2.73
CA GLU A 107 5.01 2.26 -3.92
C GLU A 107 5.26 3.75 -3.69
N ILE A 108 4.79 4.35 -2.58
CA ILE A 108 5.05 5.75 -2.25
C ILE A 108 5.86 5.94 -0.96
N THR A 109 6.08 4.90 -0.18
CA THR A 109 6.74 5.02 1.14
C THR A 109 8.11 5.68 1.02
N PHE A 110 8.91 5.27 0.04
CA PHE A 110 10.23 5.88 -0.18
C PHE A 110 10.13 7.36 -0.58
N ASN A 111 9.17 7.73 -1.42
CA ASN A 111 8.94 9.14 -1.78
C ASN A 111 8.60 9.99 -0.55
N LEU A 112 7.79 9.46 0.37
CA LEU A 112 7.46 10.16 1.62
C LEU A 112 8.68 10.30 2.52
N ILE A 113 9.57 9.31 2.57
CA ILE A 113 10.82 9.33 3.33
C ILE A 113 11.80 10.35 2.73
N GLU A 114 12.08 10.24 1.44
CA GLU A 114 13.04 11.09 0.73
C GLU A 114 12.67 12.58 0.78
N ASN A 115 11.36 12.88 0.67
CA ASN A 115 10.84 14.24 0.80
C ASN A 115 10.68 14.71 2.26
N ASN A 116 11.16 13.91 3.23
CA ASN A 116 11.10 14.23 4.65
C ASN A 116 9.68 14.60 5.12
N THR A 117 8.65 13.90 4.62
CA THR A 117 7.26 14.10 5.05
C THR A 117 6.87 13.19 6.20
N VAL A 118 7.66 12.16 6.45
CA VAL A 118 7.49 11.19 7.53
C VAL A 118 8.75 11.09 8.37
N GLN A 119 8.61 10.61 9.60
CA GLN A 119 9.71 10.44 10.55
C GLN A 119 9.96 8.96 10.89
N PRO A 120 11.17 8.60 11.36
CA PRO A 120 11.46 7.26 11.84
C PRO A 120 10.55 6.87 13.00
N ILE A 121 10.20 5.58 13.06
CA ILE A 121 9.37 4.97 14.10
C ILE A 121 10.25 4.14 15.02
N ASN A 122 10.17 4.41 16.32
CA ASN A 122 10.77 3.56 17.34
C ASN A 122 9.89 2.32 17.58
N THR A 123 10.20 1.23 16.93
CA THR A 123 9.41 0.00 16.98
C THR A 123 9.43 -0.68 18.36
N TYR A 124 10.37 -0.34 19.24
CA TYR A 124 10.37 -0.81 20.64
C TYR A 124 9.23 -0.21 21.48
N LEU A 125 8.58 0.84 21.00
CA LEU A 125 7.42 1.46 21.64
C LEU A 125 6.09 0.86 21.18
N LEU A 126 6.12 -0.11 20.25
CA LEU A 126 4.95 -0.81 19.69
C LEU A 126 4.94 -2.26 20.22
N GLU A 127 3.96 -2.57 21.05
CA GLU A 127 3.85 -3.90 21.68
C GLU A 127 3.61 -4.99 20.63
N ASN A 128 2.82 -4.66 19.59
CA ASN A 128 2.41 -5.62 18.57
C ASN A 128 3.41 -5.77 17.41
N TYR A 129 4.48 -4.95 17.35
CA TYR A 129 5.44 -5.02 16.23
C TYR A 129 6.17 -6.36 16.14
N SER A 130 6.48 -6.99 17.27
CA SER A 130 7.15 -8.30 17.29
C SER A 130 6.30 -9.41 16.66
N ASP A 131 4.97 -9.27 16.69
CA ASP A 131 4.01 -10.25 16.21
C ASP A 131 3.72 -10.13 14.71
N LEU A 132 4.26 -9.13 14.02
CA LEU A 132 4.17 -9.03 12.57
C LEU A 132 5.01 -10.12 11.91
N PHE A 133 4.61 -10.53 10.69
CA PHE A 133 5.41 -11.43 9.86
C PHE A 133 6.80 -10.83 9.59
N ASP A 134 7.84 -11.67 9.67
CA ASP A 134 9.23 -11.20 9.56
C ASP A 134 9.54 -10.66 8.15
N ASP A 135 8.88 -11.18 7.12
CA ASP A 135 8.99 -10.71 5.75
C ASP A 135 8.26 -9.38 5.48
N LEU A 136 7.58 -8.80 6.47
CA LEU A 136 6.96 -7.47 6.43
C LEU A 136 7.69 -6.43 7.27
N LYS A 137 8.70 -6.85 8.05
CA LYS A 137 9.53 -5.98 8.89
C LYS A 137 10.82 -5.62 8.17
N GLU A 138 11.32 -4.41 8.39
CA GLU A 138 12.66 -3.95 7.96
C GLU A 138 12.96 -4.17 6.47
N ARG A 139 11.99 -3.87 5.62
CA ARG A 139 12.10 -4.05 4.17
C ARG A 139 12.47 -2.74 3.47
N SER A 140 12.99 -2.83 2.26
CA SER A 140 13.42 -1.70 1.42
C SER A 140 12.36 -0.62 1.21
N TRP A 141 11.07 -0.95 1.29
CA TRP A 141 9.98 0.02 1.19
C TRP A 141 9.68 0.76 2.50
N ASN A 142 10.06 0.25 3.66
CA ASN A 142 9.76 0.84 4.96
C ASN A 142 10.98 1.13 5.83
N LYS A 143 12.20 0.80 5.37
CA LYS A 143 13.47 1.02 6.06
C LYS A 143 14.45 1.74 5.15
N VAL A 144 15.10 2.78 5.67
CA VAL A 144 16.23 3.46 5.04
C VAL A 144 17.36 3.52 6.06
N GLU A 145 18.52 2.98 5.67
CA GLU A 145 19.64 2.73 6.58
C GLU A 145 19.19 1.89 7.77
N GLU A 146 19.38 2.35 9.01
CA GLU A 146 18.95 1.65 10.22
C GLU A 146 17.56 2.12 10.72
N ASN A 147 16.92 3.07 10.03
CA ASN A 147 15.68 3.68 10.49
C ASN A 147 14.47 3.02 9.83
N ILE A 148 13.50 2.63 10.64
CA ILE A 148 12.20 2.12 10.20
C ILE A 148 11.22 3.28 10.14
N TYR A 149 10.53 3.45 9.01
CA TYR A 149 9.57 4.53 8.77
C TYR A 149 8.14 4.04 8.63
N GLY A 150 7.95 2.73 8.41
CA GLY A 150 6.63 2.17 8.19
C GLY A 150 6.42 0.85 8.91
N VAL A 151 5.21 0.66 9.44
CA VAL A 151 4.75 -0.56 10.12
C VAL A 151 3.61 -1.16 9.30
N ALA A 152 3.80 -2.38 8.81
CA ALA A 152 2.86 -3.02 7.90
C ALA A 152 1.49 -3.24 8.56
N GLN A 153 0.40 -2.89 7.83
CA GLN A 153 -0.98 -3.15 8.19
C GLN A 153 -1.47 -4.49 7.64
N GLY A 154 -1.17 -4.76 6.39
CA GLY A 154 -1.56 -5.94 5.67
C GLY A 154 -0.90 -6.00 4.29
N ARG A 155 -1.11 -7.12 3.60
CA ARG A 155 -0.51 -7.37 2.29
C ARG A 155 -1.47 -8.05 1.33
N GLY A 156 -1.26 -7.82 0.04
CA GLY A 156 -1.99 -8.50 -1.03
C GLY A 156 -1.08 -8.91 -2.18
N ALA A 157 -1.44 -10.00 -2.83
CA ALA A 157 -0.79 -10.44 -4.06
C ALA A 157 -1.61 -10.05 -5.28
N ASN A 158 -0.92 -9.66 -6.35
CA ASN A 158 -1.50 -9.43 -7.66
C ASN A 158 -1.39 -10.74 -8.45
N LEU A 159 -2.45 -11.53 -8.48
CA LEU A 159 -2.43 -12.86 -9.12
C LEU A 159 -2.74 -12.78 -10.61
N LEU A 160 -2.23 -13.74 -11.35
CA LEU A 160 -2.73 -14.03 -12.69
C LEU A 160 -4.07 -14.73 -12.54
N SER A 161 -5.16 -14.00 -12.77
CA SER A 161 -6.53 -14.52 -12.80
C SER A 161 -6.85 -15.12 -14.17
N TYR A 162 -7.68 -16.14 -14.20
CA TYR A 162 -8.09 -16.79 -15.44
C TYR A 162 -9.47 -17.41 -15.36
N ASN A 163 -10.21 -17.41 -16.46
CA ASN A 163 -11.48 -18.09 -16.58
C ASN A 163 -11.26 -19.60 -16.58
N ILE A 164 -11.77 -20.30 -15.55
CA ILE A 164 -11.56 -21.74 -15.36
C ILE A 164 -12.14 -22.60 -16.48
N ASN A 165 -13.18 -22.13 -17.17
CA ASN A 165 -13.79 -22.82 -18.29
C ASN A 165 -12.99 -22.69 -19.60
N LYS A 166 -12.08 -21.72 -19.68
CA LYS A 166 -11.24 -21.43 -20.85
C LYS A 166 -9.83 -22.02 -20.74
N LEU A 167 -9.35 -22.24 -19.51
CA LEU A 167 -7.97 -22.63 -19.16
C LEU A 167 -7.93 -23.90 -18.29
N SER A 168 -8.76 -24.89 -18.56
CA SER A 168 -8.65 -26.19 -17.91
C SER A 168 -7.39 -26.94 -18.40
N ASN A 169 -6.58 -27.44 -17.47
CA ASN A 169 -5.42 -28.32 -17.71
C ASN A 169 -4.23 -27.70 -18.48
N GLN A 170 -4.03 -26.40 -18.46
CA GLN A 170 -2.88 -25.74 -19.08
C GLN A 170 -1.95 -25.15 -18.00
N VAL A 171 -0.66 -25.06 -18.32
CA VAL A 171 0.28 -24.25 -17.52
C VAL A 171 -0.11 -22.79 -17.70
N ILE A 172 -0.37 -22.10 -16.60
CA ILE A 172 -0.82 -20.72 -16.60
C ILE A 172 0.37 -19.88 -16.10
N ASN A 173 0.83 -18.97 -16.94
CA ASN A 173 1.96 -18.09 -16.71
C ASN A 173 1.76 -16.77 -17.44
N TRP A 174 2.67 -15.79 -17.28
CA TRP A 174 2.53 -14.48 -17.90
C TRP A 174 2.64 -14.50 -19.43
N ASP A 175 3.17 -15.58 -20.06
CA ASP A 175 3.22 -15.70 -21.53
C ASP A 175 1.85 -15.52 -22.18
N GLN A 176 0.77 -16.01 -21.55
CA GLN A 176 -0.58 -15.83 -22.08
C GLN A 176 -1.02 -14.36 -22.17
N THR A 177 -0.37 -13.46 -21.43
CA THR A 177 -0.72 -12.04 -21.44
C THR A 177 0.24 -11.18 -22.26
N PHE A 178 1.44 -11.67 -22.58
CA PHE A 178 2.45 -10.93 -23.34
C PHE A 178 2.71 -11.48 -24.75
N ASN A 179 2.38 -12.74 -24.99
CA ASN A 179 2.58 -13.35 -26.31
C ASN A 179 1.46 -12.95 -27.28
N SER A 180 1.81 -12.23 -28.34
CA SER A 180 0.84 -11.75 -29.34
C SER A 180 0.06 -12.86 -30.05
N SER A 181 0.58 -14.09 -30.04
CA SER A 181 -0.11 -15.29 -30.57
C SER A 181 -1.07 -15.92 -29.56
N SER A 182 -1.25 -15.32 -28.38
CA SER A 182 -2.16 -15.81 -27.36
C SER A 182 -3.60 -15.82 -27.88
N LYS A 183 -4.31 -16.94 -27.63
CA LYS A 183 -5.75 -17.05 -27.90
C LYS A 183 -6.60 -16.09 -27.07
N PHE A 184 -6.00 -15.42 -26.07
CA PHE A 184 -6.65 -14.44 -25.20
C PHE A 184 -6.46 -13.00 -25.67
N SER A 185 -5.84 -12.77 -26.83
CA SER A 185 -5.75 -11.43 -27.41
C SER A 185 -7.13 -10.78 -27.51
N GLY A 186 -7.25 -9.53 -27.04
CA GLY A 186 -8.53 -8.83 -26.89
C GLY A 186 -9.38 -9.26 -25.69
N ARG A 187 -8.82 -10.06 -24.76
CA ARG A 187 -9.52 -10.62 -23.58
C ARG A 187 -8.70 -10.51 -22.31
N ILE A 188 -7.67 -9.67 -22.30
CA ILE A 188 -6.73 -9.51 -21.17
C ILE A 188 -7.15 -8.34 -20.30
N SER A 189 -7.02 -8.51 -18.96
CA SER A 189 -7.19 -7.46 -17.96
C SER A 189 -5.84 -7.04 -17.39
N VAL A 190 -5.59 -5.73 -17.28
CA VAL A 190 -4.36 -5.15 -16.73
C VAL A 190 -4.73 -4.03 -15.76
N GLN A 191 -4.03 -3.93 -14.64
CA GLN A 191 -4.19 -2.81 -13.74
C GLN A 191 -3.60 -1.53 -14.36
N ASP A 192 -4.37 -0.43 -14.36
CA ASP A 192 -3.95 0.86 -14.92
C ASP A 192 -3.07 1.65 -13.96
N THR A 193 -1.84 1.19 -13.81
CA THR A 193 -0.83 1.80 -12.95
C THR A 193 0.57 1.61 -13.55
N PRO A 194 1.50 2.56 -13.37
CA PRO A 194 2.90 2.39 -13.77
C PRO A 194 3.54 1.13 -13.17
N MET A 195 3.07 0.69 -12.00
CA MET A 195 3.58 -0.51 -11.33
C MET A 195 3.33 -1.81 -12.11
N SER A 196 2.40 -1.79 -13.08
CA SER A 196 2.16 -2.91 -14.00
C SER A 196 3.35 -3.19 -14.94
N ILE A 197 4.25 -2.23 -15.14
CA ILE A 197 5.52 -2.40 -15.86
C ILE A 197 6.36 -3.51 -15.21
N ALA A 198 6.32 -3.63 -13.88
CA ALA A 198 7.06 -4.66 -13.14
C ALA A 198 6.64 -6.09 -13.49
N ILE A 199 5.37 -6.33 -13.86
CA ILE A 199 4.92 -7.65 -14.34
C ILE A 199 5.62 -8.02 -15.65
N ALA A 200 5.76 -7.05 -16.57
CA ALA A 200 6.50 -7.26 -17.80
C ALA A 200 8.00 -7.51 -17.55
N ALA A 201 8.58 -6.84 -16.55
CA ALA A 201 9.94 -7.09 -16.13
C ALA A 201 10.11 -8.52 -15.57
N LEU A 202 9.20 -9.00 -14.72
CA LEU A 202 9.19 -10.38 -14.21
C LEU A 202 9.11 -11.41 -15.34
N TYR A 203 8.28 -11.15 -16.35
CA TYR A 203 8.19 -12.00 -17.53
C TYR A 203 9.54 -12.05 -18.26
N LEU A 204 10.20 -10.90 -18.52
CA LEU A 204 11.50 -10.85 -19.18
C LEU A 204 12.64 -11.45 -18.34
N MET A 205 12.59 -11.37 -17.01
CA MET A 205 13.55 -12.04 -16.13
C MET A 205 13.65 -13.55 -16.40
N LYS A 206 12.57 -14.18 -16.85
CA LYS A 206 12.52 -15.62 -17.17
C LYS A 206 12.68 -15.91 -18.65
N THR A 207 12.18 -15.05 -19.53
CA THR A 207 12.14 -15.34 -20.98
C THR A 207 13.29 -14.71 -21.75
N ASN A 208 13.98 -13.73 -21.18
CA ASN A 208 15.16 -13.07 -21.76
C ASN A 208 16.25 -12.83 -20.70
N PRO A 209 16.92 -13.90 -20.25
CA PRO A 209 17.95 -13.80 -19.20
C PRO A 209 19.17 -12.96 -19.58
N ASP A 210 19.39 -12.71 -20.88
CA ASP A 210 20.49 -11.84 -21.36
C ASP A 210 20.31 -10.37 -20.94
N LEU A 211 19.11 -9.98 -20.51
CA LEU A 211 18.84 -8.66 -19.93
C LEU A 211 19.36 -8.53 -18.48
N GLU A 212 19.70 -9.64 -17.82
CA GLU A 212 20.24 -9.67 -16.45
C GLU A 212 19.37 -8.88 -15.44
N ILE A 213 18.03 -8.84 -15.63
CA ILE A 213 17.11 -8.21 -14.68
C ILE A 213 17.05 -9.07 -13.41
N THR A 214 17.39 -8.51 -12.26
CA THR A 214 17.40 -9.20 -10.95
C THR A 214 16.30 -8.70 -10.01
N ASN A 215 15.85 -7.45 -10.19
CA ASN A 215 14.76 -6.83 -9.45
C ASN A 215 13.84 -6.09 -10.43
N PRO A 216 12.52 -6.38 -10.46
CA PRO A 216 11.60 -5.77 -11.42
C PRO A 216 11.41 -4.26 -11.25
N TYR A 217 11.87 -3.67 -10.12
CA TYR A 217 11.81 -2.24 -9.83
C TYR A 217 13.18 -1.54 -9.98
N ALA A 218 14.24 -2.29 -10.34
CA ALA A 218 15.59 -1.76 -10.54
C ALA A 218 16.03 -1.94 -11.99
N LEU A 219 15.36 -1.27 -12.91
CA LEU A 219 15.64 -1.38 -14.35
C LEU A 219 16.57 -0.25 -14.77
N ASP A 220 17.71 -0.56 -15.38
CA ASP A 220 18.47 0.43 -16.13
C ASP A 220 17.74 0.81 -17.42
N LEU A 221 18.25 1.80 -18.15
CA LEU A 221 17.58 2.31 -19.34
C LEU A 221 17.40 1.26 -20.44
N ASN A 222 18.37 0.35 -20.62
CA ASN A 222 18.29 -0.73 -21.61
C ASN A 222 17.21 -1.74 -21.23
N GLN A 223 17.22 -2.18 -19.96
CA GLN A 223 16.23 -3.09 -19.40
C GLN A 223 14.82 -2.46 -19.45
N PHE A 224 14.69 -1.20 -19.05
CA PHE A 224 13.42 -0.48 -19.07
C PHE A 224 12.84 -0.36 -20.49
N ASN A 225 13.68 -0.02 -21.47
CA ASN A 225 13.24 0.08 -22.87
C ASN A 225 12.76 -1.28 -23.40
N ALA A 226 13.46 -2.38 -23.10
CA ALA A 226 13.04 -3.72 -23.47
C ALA A 226 11.70 -4.11 -22.82
N VAL A 227 11.51 -3.77 -21.54
CA VAL A 227 10.25 -3.99 -20.82
C VAL A 227 9.11 -3.17 -21.43
N MET A 228 9.33 -1.88 -21.72
CA MET A 228 8.32 -1.02 -22.35
C MET A 228 7.95 -1.48 -23.77
N GLU A 229 8.88 -2.08 -24.50
CA GLU A 229 8.59 -2.64 -25.83
C GLU A 229 7.51 -3.73 -25.76
N ILE A 230 7.59 -4.65 -24.79
CA ILE A 230 6.55 -5.69 -24.63
C ILE A 230 5.25 -5.14 -24.04
N VAL A 231 5.31 -4.14 -23.15
CA VAL A 231 4.12 -3.43 -22.65
C VAL A 231 3.35 -2.76 -23.80
N VAL A 232 4.06 -2.08 -24.69
CA VAL A 232 3.45 -1.46 -25.88
C VAL A 232 2.83 -2.51 -26.82
N LYS A 233 3.51 -3.64 -27.05
CA LYS A 233 2.95 -4.75 -27.85
C LYS A 233 1.70 -5.35 -27.20
N GLN A 234 1.64 -5.43 -25.88
CA GLN A 234 0.49 -5.95 -25.15
C GLN A 234 -0.77 -5.09 -25.33
N LYS A 235 -0.64 -3.78 -25.58
CA LYS A 235 -1.77 -2.83 -25.66
C LYS A 235 -2.93 -3.31 -26.54
N SER A 236 -2.63 -3.84 -27.71
CA SER A 236 -3.64 -4.33 -28.67
C SER A 236 -4.36 -5.61 -28.20
N MET A 237 -3.84 -6.27 -27.17
CA MET A 237 -4.37 -7.52 -26.61
C MET A 237 -5.27 -7.28 -25.39
N VAL A 238 -5.20 -6.08 -24.80
CA VAL A 238 -5.90 -5.74 -23.55
C VAL A 238 -7.32 -5.27 -23.85
N ALA A 239 -8.29 -5.91 -23.20
CA ALA A 239 -9.69 -5.53 -23.25
C ALA A 239 -10.08 -4.57 -22.12
N ASN A 240 -9.39 -4.64 -20.98
CA ASN A 240 -9.72 -3.87 -19.79
C ASN A 240 -8.45 -3.36 -19.08
N TYR A 241 -8.37 -2.06 -18.91
CA TYR A 241 -7.43 -1.42 -17.98
C TYR A 241 -8.23 -0.92 -16.78
N TRP A 242 -8.06 -1.54 -15.63
CA TRP A 242 -8.83 -1.24 -14.43
C TRP A 242 -8.03 -0.42 -13.42
N THR A 243 -8.72 0.49 -12.75
CA THR A 243 -8.14 1.37 -11.72
C THR A 243 -8.59 1.03 -10.30
N ASP A 244 -9.69 0.27 -10.19
CA ASP A 244 -10.33 -0.04 -8.92
C ASP A 244 -10.94 -1.45 -8.91
N TYR A 245 -11.25 -1.93 -7.71
CA TYR A 245 -11.82 -3.24 -7.45
C TYR A 245 -13.10 -3.54 -8.27
N LEU A 246 -14.02 -2.56 -8.36
CA LEU A 246 -15.31 -2.78 -9.03
C LEU A 246 -15.16 -2.87 -10.53
N SER A 247 -14.25 -2.11 -11.13
CA SER A 247 -14.01 -2.15 -12.57
C SER A 247 -13.42 -3.49 -13.00
N ASP A 248 -12.50 -4.07 -12.23
CA ASP A 248 -11.95 -5.42 -12.50
C ASP A 248 -13.02 -6.51 -12.29
N LEU A 249 -13.74 -6.46 -11.15
CA LEU A 249 -14.81 -7.40 -10.83
C LEU A 249 -15.90 -7.43 -11.91
N ASN A 250 -16.32 -6.27 -12.40
CA ASN A 250 -17.33 -6.15 -13.45
C ASN A 250 -16.84 -6.73 -14.79
N ALA A 251 -15.57 -6.47 -15.16
CA ALA A 251 -14.99 -7.04 -16.38
C ALA A 251 -14.98 -8.58 -16.34
N ILE A 252 -14.66 -9.16 -15.19
CA ILE A 252 -14.70 -10.61 -14.96
C ILE A 252 -16.15 -11.14 -15.02
N LYS A 253 -17.07 -10.60 -14.23
CA LYS A 253 -18.47 -11.08 -14.14
C LYS A 253 -19.21 -10.95 -15.46
N ASN A 254 -18.96 -9.89 -16.23
CA ASN A 254 -19.55 -9.67 -17.55
C ASN A 254 -18.82 -10.44 -18.67
N SER A 255 -17.85 -11.29 -18.32
CA SER A 255 -17.07 -12.07 -19.29
C SER A 255 -16.40 -11.19 -20.37
N GLN A 256 -15.98 -9.98 -20.03
CA GLN A 256 -15.24 -9.10 -20.93
C GLN A 256 -13.78 -9.53 -21.04
N VAL A 257 -13.25 -10.17 -19.99
CA VAL A 257 -11.88 -10.66 -19.90
C VAL A 257 -11.86 -12.16 -19.57
N ASP A 258 -10.80 -12.84 -19.98
CA ASP A 258 -10.61 -14.26 -19.72
C ASP A 258 -9.32 -14.54 -18.93
N ILE A 259 -8.38 -13.62 -18.91
CA ILE A 259 -7.10 -13.73 -18.20
C ILE A 259 -6.56 -12.33 -17.90
N GLY A 260 -5.79 -12.20 -16.83
CA GLY A 260 -5.12 -10.94 -16.51
C GLY A 260 -4.71 -10.83 -15.06
N LEU A 261 -4.28 -9.64 -14.68
CA LEU A 261 -3.91 -9.34 -13.31
C LEU A 261 -5.16 -8.97 -12.51
N SER A 262 -5.33 -9.59 -11.34
CA SER A 262 -6.41 -9.27 -10.40
C SER A 262 -5.95 -9.42 -8.95
N TRP A 263 -6.58 -8.68 -8.06
CA TRP A 263 -6.39 -8.89 -6.61
C TRP A 263 -7.09 -10.17 -6.14
N ILE A 264 -6.56 -10.78 -5.08
CA ILE A 264 -7.18 -11.96 -4.44
C ILE A 264 -8.62 -11.64 -4.02
N SER A 265 -8.87 -10.45 -3.47
CA SER A 265 -10.21 -9.98 -3.10
C SER A 265 -11.18 -9.98 -4.28
N THR A 266 -10.75 -9.50 -5.45
CA THR A 266 -11.56 -9.52 -6.68
C THR A 266 -11.88 -10.95 -7.12
N ILE A 267 -10.88 -11.84 -7.10
CA ILE A 267 -11.06 -13.25 -7.46
C ILE A 267 -12.06 -13.92 -6.52
N ASN A 268 -11.93 -13.70 -5.21
CA ASN A 268 -12.85 -14.25 -4.21
C ASN A 268 -14.28 -13.73 -4.41
N ALA A 269 -14.44 -12.43 -4.63
CA ALA A 269 -15.77 -11.83 -4.88
C ALA A 269 -16.40 -12.29 -6.20
N ALA A 270 -15.61 -12.55 -7.23
CA ALA A 270 -16.10 -13.12 -8.48
C ALA A 270 -16.63 -14.55 -8.31
N ASN A 271 -16.18 -15.26 -7.27
CA ASN A 271 -16.51 -16.67 -7.01
C ASN A 271 -17.60 -16.87 -5.94
N THR A 272 -18.25 -15.82 -5.43
CA THR A 272 -19.25 -15.92 -4.34
C THR A 272 -20.48 -16.76 -4.70
N GLU A 273 -20.98 -16.65 -5.92
CA GLU A 273 -22.18 -17.38 -6.37
C GLU A 273 -21.83 -18.70 -7.05
N GLN A 274 -20.80 -18.70 -7.88
CA GLN A 274 -20.26 -19.87 -8.55
C GLN A 274 -18.80 -19.67 -8.85
N LYS A 275 -18.03 -20.75 -8.92
CA LYS A 275 -16.62 -20.68 -9.27
C LYS A 275 -16.45 -20.32 -10.75
N LEU A 276 -16.03 -19.10 -11.03
CA LEU A 276 -15.81 -18.55 -12.38
C LEU A 276 -14.34 -18.41 -12.72
N VAL A 277 -13.54 -18.02 -11.72
CA VAL A 277 -12.18 -17.53 -11.90
C VAL A 277 -11.22 -18.29 -10.99
N GLY A 278 -10.11 -18.73 -11.56
CA GLY A 278 -8.94 -19.16 -10.81
C GLY A 278 -7.94 -18.01 -10.64
N GLY A 279 -7.13 -18.07 -9.60
CA GLY A 279 -5.99 -17.20 -9.40
C GLY A 279 -4.75 -18.04 -9.14
N ILE A 280 -3.63 -17.67 -9.73
CA ILE A 280 -2.35 -18.36 -9.56
C ILE A 280 -1.21 -17.35 -9.44
N LYS A 281 -0.21 -17.69 -8.63
CA LYS A 281 1.12 -17.12 -8.70
C LYS A 281 1.88 -17.85 -9.82
N PRO A 282 2.21 -17.19 -10.95
CA PRO A 282 2.93 -17.81 -12.05
C PRO A 282 4.36 -18.21 -11.66
N ILE A 283 4.99 -19.05 -12.48
CA ILE A 283 6.37 -19.51 -12.26
C ILE A 283 7.40 -18.37 -12.35
N GLU A 284 7.05 -17.30 -13.04
CA GLU A 284 7.86 -16.08 -13.13
C GLU A 284 7.81 -15.25 -11.83
N GLY A 285 6.92 -15.62 -10.89
CA GLY A 285 6.56 -14.79 -9.76
C GLY A 285 5.48 -13.77 -10.13
N THR A 286 5.11 -12.94 -9.18
CA THR A 286 4.15 -11.86 -9.38
C THR A 286 4.47 -10.68 -8.48
N THR A 287 3.76 -9.56 -8.68
CA THR A 287 3.87 -8.41 -7.77
C THR A 287 2.90 -8.54 -6.61
N GLY A 288 3.14 -7.77 -5.58
CA GLY A 288 2.25 -7.62 -4.43
C GLY A 288 2.31 -6.20 -3.89
N TRP A 289 1.48 -5.91 -2.92
CA TRP A 289 1.43 -4.62 -2.25
C TRP A 289 1.38 -4.80 -0.73
N VAL A 290 1.88 -3.81 -0.03
CA VAL A 290 1.83 -3.68 1.42
C VAL A 290 1.38 -2.27 1.74
N ASN A 291 0.43 -2.11 2.65
CA ASN A 291 0.12 -0.81 3.23
C ASN A 291 0.80 -0.70 4.59
N SER A 292 1.48 0.41 4.82
CA SER A 292 2.24 0.66 6.04
C SER A 292 1.77 1.92 6.74
N TRP A 293 1.62 1.85 8.05
CA TRP A 293 1.41 3.01 8.89
C TRP A 293 2.70 3.80 9.02
N MET A 294 2.67 5.08 8.67
CA MET A 294 3.81 6.00 8.78
C MET A 294 3.39 7.25 9.55
N ILE A 295 4.31 7.83 10.32
CA ILE A 295 4.06 9.01 11.16
C ILE A 295 4.60 10.25 10.43
N SER A 296 3.78 11.28 10.31
CA SER A 296 4.19 12.58 9.76
C SER A 296 5.34 13.18 10.56
N ASN A 297 6.34 13.75 9.88
CA ASN A 297 7.44 14.43 10.55
C ASN A 297 7.03 15.76 11.24
N VAL A 298 5.85 16.29 10.90
CA VAL A 298 5.28 17.51 11.47
C VAL A 298 4.12 17.26 12.43
N THR A 299 3.87 15.99 12.80
CA THR A 299 2.79 15.66 13.75
C THR A 299 2.92 16.39 15.08
N ASN A 300 1.81 16.84 15.63
CA ASN A 300 1.71 17.32 17.02
C ASN A 300 1.06 16.28 17.94
N SER A 301 0.75 15.09 17.41
CA SER A 301 0.00 14.03 18.10
C SER A 301 0.81 12.73 18.12
N ILE A 302 2.06 12.82 18.57
CA ILE A 302 3.01 11.70 18.50
C ILE A 302 2.57 10.51 19.37
N ASN A 303 2.04 10.75 20.57
CA ASN A 303 1.55 9.66 21.44
C ASN A 303 0.32 9.00 20.86
N CYS A 304 -0.65 9.78 20.35
CA CYS A 304 -1.82 9.25 19.63
C CYS A 304 -1.42 8.47 18.38
N SER A 305 -0.37 8.90 17.66
CA SER A 305 0.16 8.21 16.47
C SER A 305 0.71 6.82 16.83
N TYR A 306 1.52 6.70 17.89
CA TYR A 306 2.03 5.41 18.35
C TYR A 306 0.91 4.50 18.85
N LYS A 307 -0.05 5.04 19.64
CA LYS A 307 -1.22 4.27 20.10
C LYS A 307 -2.06 3.76 18.93
N TRP A 308 -2.23 4.57 17.88
CA TRP A 308 -2.97 4.18 16.68
C TRP A 308 -2.29 3.04 15.94
N ILE A 309 -0.98 3.15 15.69
CA ILE A 309 -0.23 2.11 14.98
C ILE A 309 -0.28 0.80 15.77
N ASP A 310 -0.07 0.85 17.08
CA ASP A 310 -0.12 -0.35 17.93
C ASP A 310 -1.52 -0.96 17.97
N TRP A 311 -2.58 -0.12 18.03
CA TRP A 311 -3.96 -0.55 17.96
C TRP A 311 -4.28 -1.24 16.64
N MET A 312 -3.91 -0.63 15.50
CA MET A 312 -4.19 -1.16 14.17
C MET A 312 -3.44 -2.45 13.88
N THR A 313 -2.26 -2.63 14.49
CA THR A 313 -1.45 -3.85 14.37
C THR A 313 -1.71 -4.88 15.46
N SER A 314 -2.61 -4.60 16.41
CA SER A 314 -3.05 -5.60 17.40
C SER A 314 -3.76 -6.77 16.71
N PRO A 315 -3.67 -8.00 17.23
CA PRO A 315 -4.28 -9.16 16.59
C PRO A 315 -5.77 -8.99 16.28
N GLN A 316 -6.52 -8.36 17.20
CA GLN A 316 -7.97 -8.15 17.08
C GLN A 316 -8.30 -7.17 15.97
N THR A 317 -7.73 -5.97 16.02
CA THR A 317 -8.02 -4.92 15.04
C THR A 317 -7.48 -5.30 13.66
N ASN A 318 -6.30 -5.91 13.60
CA ASN A 318 -5.70 -6.35 12.34
C ASN A 318 -6.53 -7.47 11.67
N ALA A 319 -7.15 -8.37 12.46
CA ALA A 319 -8.08 -9.37 11.93
C ALA A 319 -9.32 -8.71 11.31
N LEU A 320 -9.97 -7.78 12.03
CA LEU A 320 -11.16 -7.07 11.54
C LEU A 320 -10.88 -6.27 10.27
N THR A 321 -9.78 -5.52 10.28
CA THR A 321 -9.39 -4.69 9.13
C THR A 321 -9.05 -5.54 7.91
N ALA A 322 -8.30 -6.63 8.10
CA ALA A 322 -7.93 -7.53 7.02
C ALA A 322 -9.16 -8.19 6.36
N GLU A 323 -10.14 -8.61 7.16
CA GLU A 323 -11.39 -9.18 6.64
C GLU A 323 -12.20 -8.13 5.87
N TRP A 324 -12.35 -6.93 6.42
CA TRP A 324 -13.13 -5.86 5.80
C TRP A 324 -12.48 -5.35 4.51
N PHE A 325 -11.19 -5.08 4.54
CA PHE A 325 -10.45 -4.57 3.38
C PHE A 325 -10.20 -5.63 2.31
N GLY A 326 -10.11 -6.90 2.70
CA GLY A 326 -9.81 -8.02 1.80
C GLY A 326 -8.32 -8.17 1.53
N GLU A 327 -7.55 -8.38 2.60
CA GLU A 327 -6.08 -8.56 2.56
C GLU A 327 -5.62 -9.67 3.52
N ALA A 328 -4.38 -10.13 3.37
CA ALA A 328 -3.74 -10.93 4.40
C ALA A 328 -3.28 -10.02 5.53
N PRO A 329 -3.62 -10.30 6.81
CA PRO A 329 -3.20 -9.50 7.94
C PRO A 329 -1.67 -9.50 8.08
N ALA A 330 -1.11 -8.40 8.60
CA ALA A 330 0.32 -8.32 8.90
C ALA A 330 0.69 -8.99 10.22
N ASN A 331 -0.22 -9.06 11.18
CA ASN A 331 -0.01 -9.73 12.46
C ASN A 331 -0.34 -11.23 12.35
N LYS A 332 0.65 -12.09 12.61
CA LYS A 332 0.52 -13.56 12.52
C LYS A 332 -0.52 -14.16 13.46
N ASN A 333 -0.84 -13.48 14.56
CA ASN A 333 -1.84 -13.94 15.54
C ASN A 333 -3.28 -13.57 15.11
N ALA A 334 -3.46 -12.65 14.16
CA ALA A 334 -4.78 -12.19 13.67
C ALA A 334 -5.61 -13.32 13.07
N CYS A 335 -4.97 -14.29 12.40
CA CYS A 335 -5.64 -15.40 11.75
C CYS A 335 -6.49 -16.28 12.67
N THR A 336 -6.19 -16.30 13.97
CA THR A 336 -7.01 -17.03 14.95
C THR A 336 -8.28 -16.28 15.35
N LEU A 337 -8.32 -14.98 15.07
CA LEU A 337 -9.35 -14.03 15.51
C LEU A 337 -10.31 -13.60 14.39
N THR A 338 -10.01 -13.92 13.12
CA THR A 338 -10.93 -13.64 12.01
C THR A 338 -12.30 -14.28 12.24
N ALA A 339 -13.38 -13.57 11.91
CA ALA A 339 -14.75 -14.08 11.98
C ALA A 339 -14.96 -15.20 10.96
N ASP A 340 -14.56 -14.96 9.70
CA ASP A 340 -14.46 -16.01 8.68
C ASP A 340 -13.17 -16.83 8.90
N LYS A 341 -13.33 -18.06 9.38
CA LYS A 341 -12.19 -18.96 9.63
C LYS A 341 -11.46 -19.40 8.36
N THR A 342 -12.00 -19.13 7.19
CA THR A 342 -11.34 -19.39 5.90
C THR A 342 -10.55 -18.21 5.39
N HIS A 343 -10.68 -17.00 5.96
CA HIS A 343 -10.07 -15.78 5.48
C HIS A 343 -8.56 -15.93 5.25
N CYS A 344 -7.82 -16.33 6.27
CA CYS A 344 -6.36 -16.46 6.16
C CYS A 344 -5.92 -17.53 5.14
N SER A 345 -6.72 -18.57 4.93
CA SER A 345 -6.43 -19.57 3.89
C SER A 345 -6.75 -19.05 2.49
N LEU A 346 -7.82 -18.25 2.34
CA LEU A 346 -8.18 -17.60 1.07
C LEU A 346 -7.13 -16.58 0.62
N PHE A 347 -6.51 -15.91 1.58
CA PHE A 347 -5.46 -14.91 1.32
C PHE A 347 -4.04 -15.47 1.46
N ASN A 348 -3.86 -16.78 1.65
CA ASN A 348 -2.57 -17.45 1.86
C ASN A 348 -1.72 -16.82 2.98
N ALA A 349 -2.34 -16.23 4.02
CA ALA A 349 -1.68 -15.40 5.01
C ALA A 349 -0.51 -16.12 5.73
N LEU A 350 -0.66 -17.44 5.99
CA LEU A 350 0.31 -18.28 6.71
C LEU A 350 1.16 -19.16 5.78
N ASP A 351 1.14 -18.94 4.47
CA ASP A 351 1.91 -19.74 3.50
C ASP A 351 3.18 -18.98 3.06
N ASP A 352 4.27 -19.14 3.79
CA ASP A 352 5.56 -18.51 3.50
C ASP A 352 6.05 -18.84 2.07
N LYS A 353 5.76 -20.04 1.57
CA LYS A 353 6.12 -20.43 0.21
C LYS A 353 5.33 -19.65 -0.84
N PHE A 354 4.07 -19.34 -0.56
CA PHE A 354 3.28 -18.48 -1.45
C PHE A 354 3.90 -17.09 -1.55
N TRP A 355 4.38 -16.52 -0.44
CA TRP A 355 4.92 -15.15 -0.40
C TRP A 355 6.38 -15.05 -0.89
N SER A 356 7.12 -16.15 -1.00
CA SER A 356 8.56 -16.14 -1.32
C SER A 356 8.93 -15.53 -2.67
N ASP A 357 8.05 -15.63 -3.68
CA ASP A 357 8.29 -15.09 -5.02
C ASP A 357 7.29 -13.98 -5.36
N ILE A 358 6.86 -13.23 -4.35
CA ILE A 358 6.05 -12.02 -4.52
C ILE A 358 6.96 -10.82 -4.35
N TYR A 359 7.07 -10.02 -5.41
CA TYR A 359 7.82 -8.79 -5.46
C TYR A 359 6.89 -7.66 -5.05
N TYR A 360 6.97 -7.26 -3.77
CA TYR A 360 6.15 -6.14 -3.29
C TYR A 360 6.52 -4.86 -4.02
N TRP A 361 5.52 -4.03 -4.31
CA TRP A 361 5.74 -2.75 -4.96
C TRP A 361 6.77 -1.93 -4.19
N GLU A 362 7.74 -1.42 -4.92
CA GLU A 362 8.76 -0.51 -4.43
C GLU A 362 8.83 0.71 -5.34
N TYR A 363 9.17 1.85 -4.78
CA TYR A 363 9.38 3.09 -5.53
C TYR A 363 10.67 2.98 -6.36
N PRO A 364 10.61 2.91 -7.70
CA PRO A 364 11.80 2.88 -8.55
C PRO A 364 12.63 4.15 -8.37
N ARG A 365 13.95 4.02 -8.21
CA ARG A 365 14.90 5.13 -7.93
C ARG A 365 16.08 5.07 -8.87
N THR A 366 16.74 6.23 -9.02
CA THR A 366 17.99 6.33 -9.80
C THR A 366 19.11 5.46 -9.21
N GLN A 367 19.18 5.35 -7.88
CA GLN A 367 20.03 4.35 -7.22
C GLN A 367 19.34 2.98 -7.31
N CYS A 368 19.98 2.05 -8.01
CA CYS A 368 19.39 0.74 -8.27
C CYS A 368 19.13 -0.05 -6.98
N LEU A 369 17.91 -0.53 -6.81
CA LEU A 369 17.46 -1.32 -5.65
C LEU A 369 18.12 -2.69 -5.54
N ASP A 370 18.74 -3.18 -6.60
CA ASP A 370 19.47 -4.44 -6.66
C ASP A 370 20.96 -4.31 -6.28
N GLY A 371 21.36 -3.13 -5.83
CA GLY A 371 22.72 -2.85 -5.33
C GLY A 371 23.75 -2.52 -6.40
N ARG A 372 23.36 -2.42 -7.68
CA ARG A 372 24.27 -1.95 -8.75
C ARG A 372 24.59 -0.46 -8.52
N THR A 373 25.86 -0.10 -8.47
CA THR A 373 26.35 1.26 -8.21
C THR A 373 26.96 1.93 -9.44
N GLU A 374 27.41 1.16 -10.42
CA GLU A 374 28.10 1.65 -11.62
C GLU A 374 27.15 2.18 -12.70
N ILE A 375 25.86 1.95 -12.55
CA ILE A 375 24.80 2.38 -13.46
C ILE A 375 23.65 3.05 -12.69
N GLN A 376 22.86 3.81 -13.42
CA GLN A 376 21.63 4.40 -12.89
C GLN A 376 20.42 3.61 -13.35
N CYS A 377 19.46 3.41 -12.47
CA CYS A 377 18.16 2.87 -12.78
C CYS A 377 17.17 3.98 -13.14
N VAL A 378 16.10 3.60 -13.85
CA VAL A 378 15.05 4.51 -14.29
C VAL A 378 14.14 4.80 -13.09
N ALA A 379 13.99 6.08 -12.74
CA ALA A 379 13.21 6.53 -11.60
C ALA A 379 11.69 6.46 -11.84
N TYR A 380 10.92 6.52 -10.77
CA TYR A 380 9.45 6.41 -10.82
C TYR A 380 8.80 7.48 -11.71
N GLU A 381 9.34 8.68 -11.74
CA GLU A 381 8.82 9.77 -12.58
C GLU A 381 8.84 9.39 -14.07
N ASP A 382 9.90 8.71 -14.51
CA ASP A 382 10.01 8.21 -15.89
C ASP A 382 9.08 7.01 -16.14
N TRP A 383 8.88 6.15 -15.15
CA TRP A 383 7.86 5.09 -15.20
C TRP A 383 6.47 5.67 -15.37
N PHE A 384 6.12 6.66 -14.55
CA PHE A 384 4.83 7.35 -14.58
C PHE A 384 4.61 8.06 -15.92
N LEU A 385 5.61 8.79 -16.40
CA LEU A 385 5.54 9.49 -17.68
C LEU A 385 5.40 8.51 -18.85
N SER A 386 6.19 7.44 -18.85
CA SER A 386 6.15 6.42 -19.91
C SER A 386 4.81 5.69 -19.93
N TRP A 387 4.26 5.32 -18.75
CA TRP A 387 2.94 4.74 -18.65
C TRP A 387 1.85 5.69 -19.13
N THR A 388 1.89 6.95 -18.71
CA THR A 388 0.92 7.97 -19.14
C THR A 388 0.94 8.18 -20.65
N ASN A 389 2.11 8.30 -21.24
CA ASN A 389 2.27 8.44 -22.70
C ASN A 389 1.75 7.20 -23.44
N PHE A 390 2.09 6.01 -22.95
CA PHE A 390 1.60 4.73 -23.45
C PHE A 390 0.07 4.64 -23.40
N ARG A 391 -0.56 5.06 -22.30
CA ARG A 391 -2.02 5.02 -22.18
C ARG A 391 -2.72 6.00 -23.13
N ASN A 392 -2.12 7.16 -23.37
CA ASN A 392 -2.66 8.23 -24.24
C ASN A 392 -2.36 8.04 -25.73
N SER A 393 -1.44 7.14 -26.12
CA SER A 393 -1.15 6.80 -27.50
C SER A 393 -2.17 5.80 -28.05
#